data_a978ffbac37e4012fe2945f4c1bfb920
#
_entry.id   a978ffbac37e4012fe2945f4c1bfb920
#
_cell.length_a   1.000
_cell.length_b   1.000
_cell.length_c   1.000
_cell.angle_alpha   90.00
_cell.angle_beta   90.00
_cell.angle_gamma   90.00
#
_symmetry.space_group_name_H-M   'P 1'
#
loop_
_entity.id
_entity.type
_entity.pdbx_description
1 polymer ?
#
loop_
_entity_poly.entity_id
_entity_poly.type
_entity_poly.pdbx_seq_one_letter_code
_entity_poly.pdbx_strand_id
1 'polypeptide(L)'
;MNKLDSKSREQVIGCLIEGCSIRATVRMTGVAKKTVMRVLVEVGEVCADYQDRIFRNLRSRRLQVDEVWTWIYCKEKNRTQEIALKNPDAGDIWLWVAIDADSKLVPSWRLGQRDLATARDFIGDLASRLSKRVQITSDGHRPYLQAIEGEFGADVDYAQLQKIYGAPSDEEARRYSPARCIGCDMKVVSGDPDPKHVSTSFVERQNWTVRTNMRRYTRLSNGFSRSLRNHAASTALNYFAYNFIKIHRTLRMTPAMAAGVTERLWDVSDLVALWESYERRAERAA
;
A
#
# COMPACT_ATOMS: atom_id res chain seq x y z
N MET A 1 23.65 10.03 -21.55
CA MET A 1 22.63 10.88 -20.89
C MET A 1 23.16 11.28 -19.53
N ASN A 2 23.12 12.57 -19.15
CA ASN A 2 23.58 12.98 -17.80
C ASN A 2 22.72 12.33 -16.72
N LYS A 3 23.32 11.46 -15.90
CA LYS A 3 22.69 10.90 -14.70
C LYS A 3 22.77 11.94 -13.58
N LEU A 4 21.76 11.98 -12.71
CA LEU A 4 21.84 12.73 -11.45
C LEU A 4 22.93 12.11 -10.57
N ASP A 5 23.66 12.97 -9.86
CA ASP A 5 24.56 12.51 -8.79
C ASP A 5 23.76 11.94 -7.60
N SER A 6 24.42 11.16 -6.74
CA SER A 6 23.77 10.48 -5.61
C SER A 6 23.10 11.47 -4.67
N LYS A 7 23.70 12.64 -4.41
CA LYS A 7 23.15 13.67 -3.53
C LYS A 7 21.84 14.25 -4.08
N SER A 8 21.78 14.55 -5.38
CA SER A 8 20.55 15.01 -6.04
C SER A 8 19.48 13.91 -6.05
N ARG A 9 19.88 12.64 -6.19
CA ARG A 9 18.96 11.47 -6.08
C ARG A 9 18.36 11.39 -4.68
N GLU A 10 19.18 11.50 -3.63
CA GLU A 10 18.74 11.49 -2.24
C GLU A 10 17.75 12.63 -1.97
N GLN A 11 18.02 13.85 -2.41
CA GLN A 11 17.12 14.98 -2.23
C GLN A 11 15.77 14.77 -2.91
N VAL A 12 15.77 14.28 -4.17
CA VAL A 12 14.52 13.99 -4.90
C VAL A 12 13.72 12.90 -4.21
N ILE A 13 14.37 11.78 -3.86
CA ILE A 13 13.71 10.65 -3.20
C ILE A 13 13.22 11.07 -1.81
N GLY A 14 14.02 11.78 -1.02
CA GLY A 14 13.64 12.33 0.28
C GLY A 14 12.36 13.17 0.21
N CYS A 15 12.29 14.10 -0.75
CA CYS A 15 11.06 14.87 -0.98
C CYS A 15 9.85 13.98 -1.30
N LEU A 16 10.04 12.94 -2.14
CA LEU A 16 8.95 12.06 -2.57
C LEU A 16 8.42 11.17 -1.44
N ILE A 17 9.29 10.63 -0.58
CA ILE A 17 8.88 9.80 0.57
C ILE A 17 8.21 10.61 1.68
N GLU A 18 8.51 11.92 1.76
CA GLU A 18 7.83 12.85 2.68
C GLU A 18 6.52 13.41 2.11
N GLY A 19 6.04 12.87 0.97
CA GLY A 19 4.75 13.22 0.39
C GLY A 19 4.73 14.54 -0.38
N CYS A 20 5.90 15.11 -0.69
CA CYS A 20 5.99 16.29 -1.53
C CYS A 20 5.42 16.02 -2.91
N SER A 21 4.64 16.98 -3.44
CA SER A 21 4.16 16.89 -4.82
C SER A 21 5.34 16.97 -5.80
N ILE A 22 5.19 16.39 -7.01
CA ILE A 22 6.19 16.51 -8.07
C ILE A 22 6.63 17.98 -8.30
N ARG A 23 5.67 18.92 -8.29
CA ARG A 23 5.99 20.35 -8.44
C ARG A 23 6.73 20.93 -7.23
N ALA A 24 6.42 20.49 -6.03
CA ALA A 24 7.16 20.90 -4.83
C ALA A 24 8.59 20.35 -4.87
N THR A 25 8.77 19.08 -5.20
CA THR A 25 10.09 18.46 -5.38
C THR A 25 10.94 19.23 -6.40
N VAL A 26 10.37 19.59 -7.55
CA VAL A 26 11.05 20.43 -8.55
C VAL A 26 11.53 21.76 -7.97
N ARG A 27 10.66 22.46 -7.21
CA ARG A 27 11.05 23.77 -6.60
C ARG A 27 12.12 23.64 -5.52
N MET A 28 12.08 22.55 -4.77
CA MET A 28 13.01 22.33 -3.65
C MET A 28 14.39 21.85 -4.11
N THR A 29 14.42 21.03 -5.17
CA THR A 29 15.67 20.39 -5.64
C THR A 29 16.26 21.04 -6.89
N GLY A 30 15.51 21.87 -7.61
CA GLY A 30 15.92 22.41 -8.93
C GLY A 30 15.92 21.38 -10.05
N VAL A 31 15.61 20.10 -9.76
CA VAL A 31 15.62 19.03 -10.74
C VAL A 31 14.40 19.13 -11.68
N ALA A 32 14.63 18.98 -13.00
CA ALA A 32 13.58 19.10 -13.99
C ALA A 32 12.42 18.11 -13.76
N LYS A 33 11.17 18.54 -13.99
CA LYS A 33 9.95 17.74 -13.75
C LYS A 33 10.00 16.35 -14.39
N LYS A 34 10.46 16.25 -15.64
CA LYS A 34 10.56 14.97 -16.37
C LYS A 34 11.53 14.02 -15.65
N THR A 35 12.64 14.56 -15.12
CA THR A 35 13.64 13.78 -14.37
C THR A 35 13.07 13.32 -13.02
N VAL A 36 12.39 14.19 -12.27
CA VAL A 36 11.72 13.79 -11.01
C VAL A 36 10.70 12.67 -11.25
N MET A 37 9.91 12.75 -12.32
CA MET A 37 8.95 11.71 -12.68
C MET A 37 9.64 10.39 -13.07
N ARG A 38 10.75 10.44 -13.77
CA ARG A 38 11.56 9.27 -14.12
C ARG A 38 12.16 8.62 -12.87
N VAL A 39 12.79 9.41 -11.99
CA VAL A 39 13.31 8.93 -10.69
C VAL A 39 12.21 8.23 -9.90
N LEU A 40 11.01 8.82 -9.80
CA LEU A 40 9.89 8.19 -9.10
C LEU A 40 9.57 6.80 -9.66
N VAL A 41 9.54 6.64 -10.98
CA VAL A 41 9.19 5.36 -11.62
C VAL A 41 10.31 4.35 -11.39
N GLU A 42 11.55 4.70 -11.70
CA GLU A 42 12.70 3.81 -11.60
C GLU A 42 12.91 3.34 -10.14
N VAL A 43 12.92 4.26 -9.18
CA VAL A 43 13.09 3.87 -7.77
C VAL A 43 11.88 3.11 -7.22
N GLY A 44 10.67 3.46 -7.65
CA GLY A 44 9.47 2.74 -7.24
C GLY A 44 9.45 1.29 -7.74
N GLU A 45 9.87 1.04 -8.97
CA GLU A 45 10.01 -0.31 -9.53
C GLU A 45 11.08 -1.12 -8.76
N VAL A 46 12.21 -0.51 -8.41
CA VAL A 46 13.24 -1.13 -7.56
C VAL A 46 12.68 -1.45 -6.17
N CYS A 47 11.92 -0.54 -5.57
CA CYS A 47 11.27 -0.78 -4.27
C CYS A 47 10.29 -1.96 -4.30
N ALA A 48 9.49 -2.06 -5.37
CA ALA A 48 8.55 -3.17 -5.55
C ALA A 48 9.28 -4.51 -5.67
N ASP A 49 10.25 -4.59 -6.59
CA ASP A 49 11.04 -5.80 -6.82
C ASP A 49 11.84 -6.23 -5.58
N TYR A 50 12.48 -5.29 -4.88
CA TYR A 50 13.21 -5.59 -3.66
C TYR A 50 12.28 -6.19 -2.58
N GLN A 51 11.14 -5.55 -2.29
CA GLN A 51 10.18 -6.04 -1.31
C GLN A 51 9.60 -7.40 -1.72
N ASP A 52 9.32 -7.60 -3.02
CA ASP A 52 8.84 -8.89 -3.51
C ASP A 52 9.83 -10.01 -3.23
N ARG A 53 11.11 -9.77 -3.41
CA ARG A 53 12.15 -10.79 -3.19
C ARG A 53 12.42 -11.09 -1.73
N ILE A 54 12.42 -10.07 -0.85
CA ILE A 54 12.83 -10.26 0.54
C ILE A 54 11.70 -10.60 1.49
N PHE A 55 10.46 -10.24 1.17
CA PHE A 55 9.29 -10.62 1.97
C PHE A 55 8.89 -12.06 1.66
N ARG A 56 9.70 -13.00 2.12
CA ARG A 56 9.45 -14.44 2.00
C ARG A 56 9.66 -15.12 3.36
N ASN A 57 8.94 -16.21 3.58
CA ASN A 57 8.98 -16.97 4.83
C ASN A 57 8.68 -16.12 6.08
N LEU A 58 7.79 -15.14 5.95
CA LEU A 58 7.40 -14.26 7.04
C LEU A 58 6.67 -15.07 8.13
N ARG A 59 7.01 -14.80 9.39
CA ARG A 59 6.43 -15.48 10.56
C ARG A 59 5.27 -14.69 11.16
N SER A 60 4.50 -14.00 10.31
CA SER A 60 3.31 -13.26 10.72
C SER A 60 2.30 -14.19 11.37
N ARG A 61 1.74 -13.76 12.51
CA ARG A 61 0.72 -14.53 13.22
C ARG A 61 -0.68 -14.00 12.93
N ARG A 62 -0.81 -12.71 12.72
CA ARG A 62 -2.09 -12.00 12.60
C ARG A 62 -1.99 -10.95 11.52
N LEU A 63 -2.83 -11.07 10.51
CA LEU A 63 -2.91 -10.14 9.40
C LEU A 63 -4.28 -9.48 9.36
N GLN A 64 -4.30 -8.23 8.97
CA GLN A 64 -5.51 -7.48 8.65
C GLN A 64 -5.44 -7.05 7.20
N VAL A 65 -6.54 -7.19 6.48
CA VAL A 65 -6.63 -6.83 5.05
C VAL A 65 -7.82 -5.90 4.80
N ASP A 66 -7.63 -4.94 3.88
CA ASP A 66 -8.66 -3.95 3.51
C ASP A 66 -8.32 -3.30 2.16
N GLU A 67 -9.23 -2.53 1.57
CA GLU A 67 -9.02 -1.81 0.31
C GLU A 67 -9.14 -0.29 0.49
N VAL A 68 -8.28 0.43 -0.22
CA VAL A 68 -8.31 1.90 -0.32
C VAL A 68 -8.71 2.32 -1.73
N TRP A 69 -9.88 2.94 -1.85
CA TRP A 69 -10.32 3.51 -3.11
C TRP A 69 -9.48 4.72 -3.52
N THR A 70 -9.14 4.80 -4.79
CA THR A 70 -8.51 5.91 -5.48
C THR A 70 -8.94 5.93 -6.95
N TRP A 71 -8.32 6.74 -7.81
CA TRP A 71 -8.61 6.77 -9.24
C TRP A 71 -7.39 7.20 -10.04
N ILE A 72 -7.39 6.82 -11.31
CA ILE A 72 -6.39 7.22 -12.30
C ILE A 72 -7.06 8.15 -13.31
N TYR A 73 -6.46 9.30 -13.59
CA TYR A 73 -6.89 10.31 -14.55
C TYR A 73 -8.24 10.97 -14.20
N CYS A 74 -9.31 10.21 -14.08
CA CYS A 74 -10.64 10.67 -13.64
C CYS A 74 -11.33 9.57 -12.83
N LYS A 75 -12.37 9.95 -12.05
CA LYS A 75 -13.25 8.98 -11.39
C LYS A 75 -14.09 8.25 -12.42
N GLU A 76 -14.48 7.00 -12.16
CA GLU A 76 -15.26 6.17 -13.09
C GLU A 76 -16.51 6.91 -13.60
N LYS A 77 -17.25 7.58 -12.74
CA LYS A 77 -18.45 8.37 -13.13
C LYS A 77 -18.19 9.46 -14.16
N ASN A 78 -16.92 9.86 -14.36
CA ASN A 78 -16.51 10.90 -15.32
C ASN A 78 -15.72 10.30 -16.50
N ARG A 79 -15.63 8.97 -16.59
CA ARG A 79 -14.93 8.25 -17.65
C ARG A 79 -15.79 8.17 -18.89
N THR A 80 -15.52 9.03 -19.86
CA THR A 80 -16.16 8.98 -21.18
C THR A 80 -15.48 7.93 -22.07
N GLN A 81 -16.16 7.53 -23.15
CA GLN A 81 -15.61 6.60 -24.13
C GLN A 81 -14.32 7.13 -24.76
N GLU A 82 -14.25 8.44 -25.04
CA GLU A 82 -13.05 9.10 -25.54
C GLU A 82 -11.88 9.02 -24.55
N ILE A 83 -12.13 9.23 -23.27
CA ILE A 83 -11.12 9.09 -22.21
C ILE A 83 -10.62 7.65 -22.14
N ALA A 84 -11.54 6.67 -22.18
CA ALA A 84 -11.20 5.26 -22.12
C ALA A 84 -10.29 4.81 -23.28
N LEU A 85 -10.55 5.32 -24.50
CA LEU A 85 -9.71 5.05 -25.67
C LEU A 85 -8.30 5.67 -25.56
N LYS A 86 -8.20 6.90 -25.03
CA LYS A 86 -6.91 7.61 -24.88
C LYS A 86 -6.10 7.14 -23.66
N ASN A 87 -6.76 6.71 -22.63
CA ASN A 87 -6.16 6.25 -21.38
C ASN A 87 -6.95 5.05 -20.82
N PRO A 88 -6.60 3.83 -21.21
CA PRO A 88 -7.29 2.61 -20.78
C PRO A 88 -7.32 2.43 -19.26
N ASP A 89 -6.29 2.93 -18.55
CA ASP A 89 -6.17 2.85 -17.09
C ASP A 89 -7.05 3.87 -16.34
N ALA A 90 -7.74 4.80 -17.08
CA ALA A 90 -8.55 5.82 -16.43
C ALA A 90 -9.76 5.20 -15.73
N GLY A 91 -10.10 5.73 -14.55
CA GLY A 91 -11.23 5.27 -13.76
C GLY A 91 -10.85 4.96 -12.33
N ASP A 92 -11.78 4.36 -11.62
CA ASP A 92 -11.62 3.96 -10.24
C ASP A 92 -10.68 2.75 -10.14
N ILE A 93 -9.84 2.75 -9.11
CA ILE A 93 -8.92 1.65 -8.79
C ILE A 93 -8.81 1.53 -7.26
N TRP A 94 -8.56 0.34 -6.76
CA TRP A 94 -8.38 0.07 -5.33
C TRP A 94 -6.97 -0.41 -5.04
N LEU A 95 -6.43 0.10 -3.93
CA LEU A 95 -5.23 -0.44 -3.32
C LEU A 95 -5.65 -1.47 -2.28
N TRP A 96 -5.43 -2.72 -2.56
CA TRP A 96 -5.53 -3.84 -1.62
C TRP A 96 -4.28 -3.88 -0.77
N VAL A 97 -4.43 -4.02 0.53
CA VAL A 97 -3.30 -3.97 1.46
C VAL A 97 -3.47 -4.96 2.60
N ALA A 98 -2.38 -5.64 2.95
CA ALA A 98 -2.26 -6.44 4.15
C ALA A 98 -1.30 -5.76 5.14
N ILE A 99 -1.60 -5.83 6.42
CA ILE A 99 -0.71 -5.40 7.50
C ILE A 99 -0.60 -6.49 8.55
N ASP A 100 0.61 -6.77 8.99
CA ASP A 100 0.87 -7.58 10.17
C ASP A 100 0.51 -6.80 11.43
N ALA A 101 -0.42 -7.34 12.22
CA ALA A 101 -0.92 -6.67 13.41
C ALA A 101 0.14 -6.50 14.50
N ASP A 102 1.17 -7.34 14.52
CA ASP A 102 2.25 -7.30 15.51
C ASP A 102 3.39 -6.37 15.09
N SER A 103 4.03 -6.67 13.98
CA SER A 103 5.19 -5.93 13.47
C SER A 103 4.81 -4.64 12.71
N LYS A 104 3.54 -4.46 12.37
CA LYS A 104 3.04 -3.38 11.48
C LYS A 104 3.64 -3.41 10.07
N LEU A 105 4.34 -4.48 9.71
CA LEU A 105 4.84 -4.67 8.35
C LEU A 105 3.67 -4.70 7.37
N VAL A 106 3.83 -4.03 6.23
CA VAL A 106 2.95 -4.20 5.06
C VAL A 106 3.64 -5.20 4.12
N PRO A 107 3.32 -6.50 4.23
CA PRO A 107 4.02 -7.53 3.47
C PRO A 107 3.58 -7.60 2.01
N SER A 108 2.33 -7.26 1.73
CA SER A 108 1.73 -7.32 0.39
C SER A 108 0.78 -6.16 0.16
N TRP A 109 0.77 -5.67 -1.06
CA TRP A 109 -0.21 -4.71 -1.57
C TRP A 109 -0.40 -4.91 -3.08
N ARG A 110 -1.60 -4.58 -3.58
CA ARG A 110 -1.91 -4.68 -5.00
C ARG A 110 -2.84 -3.57 -5.45
N LEU A 111 -2.64 -3.08 -6.67
CA LEU A 111 -3.58 -2.17 -7.33
C LEU A 111 -4.44 -2.98 -8.30
N GLY A 112 -5.75 -2.81 -8.24
CA GLY A 112 -6.67 -3.51 -9.12
C GLY A 112 -8.11 -3.07 -8.93
N GLN A 113 -9.03 -3.78 -9.58
CA GLN A 113 -10.46 -3.55 -9.40
C GLN A 113 -10.95 -4.14 -8.07
N ARG A 114 -12.15 -3.76 -7.64
CA ARG A 114 -12.75 -4.32 -6.42
C ARG A 114 -13.54 -5.58 -6.77
N ASP A 115 -12.83 -6.57 -7.27
CA ASP A 115 -13.39 -7.82 -7.80
C ASP A 115 -12.66 -9.07 -7.27
N LEU A 116 -13.19 -10.22 -7.60
CA LEU A 116 -12.66 -11.51 -7.17
C LEU A 116 -11.29 -11.82 -7.81
N ALA A 117 -11.05 -11.38 -9.05
CA ALA A 117 -9.79 -11.66 -9.73
C ALA A 117 -8.62 -10.95 -8.99
N THR A 118 -8.79 -9.66 -8.69
CA THR A 118 -7.80 -8.91 -7.91
C THR A 118 -7.66 -9.44 -6.49
N ALA A 119 -8.77 -9.87 -5.85
CA ALA A 119 -8.71 -10.48 -4.52
C ALA A 119 -7.86 -11.75 -4.51
N ARG A 120 -8.03 -12.66 -5.49
CA ARG A 120 -7.23 -13.87 -5.64
C ARG A 120 -5.75 -13.54 -5.86
N ASP A 121 -5.46 -12.65 -6.80
CA ASP A 121 -4.09 -12.21 -7.06
C ASP A 121 -3.41 -11.62 -5.81
N PHE A 122 -4.14 -10.83 -5.02
CA PHE A 122 -3.64 -10.21 -3.79
C PHE A 122 -3.42 -11.24 -2.68
N ILE A 123 -4.39 -12.11 -2.45
CA ILE A 123 -4.30 -13.15 -1.39
C ILE A 123 -3.28 -14.21 -1.77
N GLY A 124 -3.19 -14.61 -3.05
CA GLY A 124 -2.15 -15.53 -3.53
C GLY A 124 -0.73 -14.98 -3.35
N ASP A 125 -0.53 -13.68 -3.68
CA ASP A 125 0.73 -13.00 -3.38
C ASP A 125 1.02 -13.01 -1.87
N LEU A 126 0.04 -12.66 -1.04
CA LEU A 126 0.18 -12.67 0.42
C LEU A 126 0.54 -14.07 0.95
N ALA A 127 -0.17 -15.10 0.52
CA ALA A 127 0.06 -16.49 0.93
C ALA A 127 1.48 -16.95 0.59
N SER A 128 1.98 -16.60 -0.60
CA SER A 128 3.34 -16.94 -1.05
C SER A 128 4.46 -16.37 -0.16
N ARG A 129 4.15 -15.37 0.66
CA ARG A 129 5.10 -14.67 1.53
C ARG A 129 5.17 -15.26 2.94
N LEU A 130 4.20 -16.06 3.33
CA LEU A 130 4.04 -16.56 4.70
C LEU A 130 4.67 -17.95 4.87
N SER A 131 5.17 -18.24 6.07
CA SER A 131 5.81 -19.53 6.39
C SER A 131 4.96 -20.44 7.25
N LYS A 132 3.86 -19.93 7.83
CA LYS A 132 3.06 -20.66 8.83
C LYS A 132 1.59 -20.29 8.70
N ARG A 133 0.72 -21.10 9.35
CA ARG A 133 -0.68 -20.77 9.60
C ARG A 133 -0.81 -19.40 10.25
N VAL A 134 -1.78 -18.63 9.79
CA VAL A 134 -1.99 -17.24 10.18
C VAL A 134 -3.45 -16.97 10.48
N GLN A 135 -3.73 -16.07 11.42
CA GLN A 135 -5.06 -15.50 11.58
C GLN A 135 -5.21 -14.29 10.66
N ILE A 136 -6.24 -14.30 9.80
CA ILE A 136 -6.58 -13.19 8.92
C ILE A 136 -7.90 -12.57 9.37
N THR A 137 -7.96 -11.24 9.39
CA THR A 137 -9.19 -10.47 9.59
C THR A 137 -9.40 -9.52 8.42
N SER A 138 -10.60 -9.57 7.82
CA SER A 138 -11.05 -8.59 6.82
C SER A 138 -12.35 -7.92 7.28
N ASP A 139 -12.79 -6.92 6.51
CA ASP A 139 -14.19 -6.49 6.54
C ASP A 139 -15.11 -7.53 5.89
N GLY A 140 -16.40 -7.19 5.72
CA GLY A 140 -17.40 -8.08 5.10
C GLY A 140 -17.32 -8.17 3.58
N HIS A 141 -16.25 -7.75 2.92
CA HIS A 141 -16.15 -7.79 1.46
C HIS A 141 -16.09 -9.23 0.94
N ARG A 142 -17.12 -9.61 0.16
CA ARG A 142 -17.36 -11.00 -0.27
C ARG A 142 -16.20 -11.67 -1.04
N PRO A 143 -15.47 -10.98 -1.94
CA PRO A 143 -14.34 -11.59 -2.65
C PRO A 143 -13.28 -12.23 -1.75
N TYR A 144 -13.08 -11.72 -0.53
CA TYR A 144 -12.14 -12.34 0.42
C TYR A 144 -12.50 -13.77 0.80
N LEU A 145 -13.80 -14.10 0.89
CA LEU A 145 -14.25 -15.46 1.24
C LEU A 145 -13.66 -16.49 0.29
N GLN A 146 -13.84 -16.27 -1.02
CA GLN A 146 -13.37 -17.20 -2.05
C GLN A 146 -11.84 -17.13 -2.26
N ALA A 147 -11.24 -15.95 -2.13
CA ALA A 147 -9.81 -15.79 -2.32
C ALA A 147 -9.03 -16.46 -1.18
N ILE A 148 -9.43 -16.26 0.07
CA ILE A 148 -8.75 -16.84 1.24
C ILE A 148 -8.95 -18.36 1.28
N GLU A 149 -10.18 -18.85 1.01
CA GLU A 149 -10.45 -20.29 0.93
C GLU A 149 -9.61 -20.96 -0.17
N GLY A 150 -9.50 -20.32 -1.34
CA GLY A 150 -8.75 -20.86 -2.47
C GLY A 150 -7.25 -20.95 -2.25
N GLU A 151 -6.64 -20.01 -1.53
CA GLU A 151 -5.19 -19.96 -1.34
C GLU A 151 -4.71 -20.62 -0.05
N PHE A 152 -5.50 -20.60 1.01
CA PHE A 152 -5.11 -21.13 2.31
C PHE A 152 -5.84 -22.44 2.68
N GLY A 153 -7.03 -22.68 2.10
CA GLY A 153 -7.84 -23.85 2.46
C GLY A 153 -8.07 -23.93 3.98
N ALA A 154 -7.63 -25.04 4.59
CA ALA A 154 -7.75 -25.28 6.03
C ALA A 154 -6.61 -24.64 6.86
N ASP A 155 -5.58 -24.09 6.22
CA ASP A 155 -4.38 -23.59 6.90
C ASP A 155 -4.48 -22.09 7.31
N VAL A 156 -5.68 -21.64 7.61
CA VAL A 156 -5.95 -20.27 8.06
C VAL A 156 -7.00 -20.23 9.16
N ASP A 157 -6.85 -19.27 10.07
CA ASP A 157 -7.89 -18.86 11.01
C ASP A 157 -8.48 -17.55 10.51
N TYR A 158 -9.67 -17.61 9.89
CA TYR A 158 -10.23 -16.46 9.21
C TYR A 158 -11.54 -15.98 9.85
N ALA A 159 -11.58 -14.68 10.15
CA ALA A 159 -12.78 -14.01 10.61
C ALA A 159 -13.04 -12.73 9.81
N GLN A 160 -14.31 -12.41 9.62
CA GLN A 160 -14.79 -11.12 9.12
C GLN A 160 -15.32 -10.27 10.28
N LEU A 161 -14.99 -8.98 10.25
CA LEU A 161 -15.48 -7.99 11.20
C LEU A 161 -16.28 -6.93 10.46
N GLN A 162 -17.61 -6.98 10.59
CA GLN A 162 -18.51 -5.97 10.05
C GLN A 162 -18.79 -4.89 11.07
N LYS A 163 -18.50 -3.65 10.74
CA LYS A 163 -18.86 -2.50 11.57
C LYS A 163 -20.30 -2.08 11.28
N ILE A 164 -21.08 -1.95 12.34
CA ILE A 164 -22.45 -1.46 12.28
C ILE A 164 -22.41 0.04 12.56
N TYR A 165 -22.90 0.83 11.63
CA TYR A 165 -22.95 2.29 11.75
C TYR A 165 -24.37 2.74 12.05
N GLY A 166 -24.50 3.65 13.03
CA GLY A 166 -25.76 4.30 13.35
C GLY A 166 -26.19 5.28 12.26
N ALA A 167 -27.47 5.58 12.21
CA ALA A 167 -27.97 6.68 11.38
C ALA A 167 -27.31 7.99 11.83
N PRO A 168 -26.73 8.81 10.94
CA PRO A 168 -26.18 10.09 11.32
C PRO A 168 -27.32 11.02 11.83
N SER A 169 -27.07 11.76 12.90
CA SER A 169 -27.96 12.85 13.30
C SER A 169 -27.96 13.95 12.22
N ASP A 170 -28.99 14.80 12.18
CA ASP A 170 -29.08 15.91 11.22
C ASP A 170 -27.88 16.86 11.30
N GLU A 171 -27.27 17.01 12.48
CA GLU A 171 -26.04 17.79 12.66
C GLU A 171 -24.80 17.06 12.12
N GLU A 172 -24.70 15.75 12.30
CA GLU A 172 -23.60 14.91 11.77
C GLU A 172 -23.68 14.77 10.25
N ALA A 173 -24.89 14.72 9.69
CA ALA A 173 -25.11 14.71 8.23
C ALA A 173 -24.65 16.02 7.56
N ARG A 174 -24.69 17.15 8.27
CA ARG A 174 -24.19 18.46 7.80
C ARG A 174 -22.66 18.58 7.94
N ARG A 175 -22.06 17.86 8.87
CA ARG A 175 -20.60 17.77 9.02
C ARG A 175 -20.13 16.58 8.19
N TYR A 176 -19.07 16.73 7.41
CA TYR A 176 -18.44 15.63 6.67
C TYR A 176 -17.76 14.63 7.64
N SER A 177 -18.52 14.18 8.62
CA SER A 177 -18.06 13.21 9.64
C SER A 177 -18.55 11.82 9.26
N PRO A 178 -17.72 10.77 9.41
CA PRO A 178 -18.19 9.42 9.23
C PRO A 178 -19.28 9.09 10.26
N ALA A 179 -20.27 8.27 9.87
CA ALA A 179 -21.29 7.78 10.79
C ALA A 179 -20.62 7.08 11.99
N ARG A 180 -21.21 7.25 13.17
CA ARG A 180 -20.68 6.65 14.40
C ARG A 180 -20.82 5.13 14.36
N CYS A 181 -19.73 4.41 14.58
CA CYS A 181 -19.80 2.96 14.79
C CYS A 181 -20.51 2.68 16.12
N ILE A 182 -21.63 1.96 16.05
CA ILE A 182 -22.49 1.61 17.20
C ILE A 182 -22.32 0.15 17.63
N GLY A 183 -21.63 -0.67 16.84
CA GLY A 183 -21.36 -2.06 17.14
C GLY A 183 -20.49 -2.71 16.08
N CYS A 184 -20.05 -3.92 16.37
CA CYS A 184 -19.32 -4.77 15.42
C CYS A 184 -19.95 -6.15 15.45
N ASP A 185 -20.13 -6.74 14.27
CA ASP A 185 -20.51 -8.14 14.13
C ASP A 185 -19.30 -8.94 13.64
N MET A 186 -18.95 -9.99 14.39
CA MET A 186 -17.82 -10.86 14.10
C MET A 186 -18.34 -12.19 13.57
N LYS A 187 -17.90 -12.57 12.41
CA LYS A 187 -18.23 -13.85 11.78
C LYS A 187 -16.97 -14.69 11.61
N VAL A 188 -16.88 -15.82 12.31
CA VAL A 188 -15.86 -16.84 12.02
C VAL A 188 -16.20 -17.51 10.71
N VAL A 189 -15.22 -17.58 9.78
CA VAL A 189 -15.38 -18.18 8.45
C VAL A 189 -14.65 -19.50 8.36
N SER A 190 -13.40 -19.57 8.86
CA SER A 190 -12.57 -20.78 8.82
C SER A 190 -11.67 -20.86 10.05
N GLY A 191 -11.34 -22.08 10.47
CA GLY A 191 -10.43 -22.35 11.58
C GLY A 191 -10.98 -21.92 12.94
N ASP A 192 -10.07 -21.54 13.84
CA ASP A 192 -10.35 -21.11 15.22
C ASP A 192 -9.66 -19.77 15.52
N PRO A 193 -10.13 -18.65 14.91
CA PRO A 193 -9.54 -17.34 15.14
C PRO A 193 -9.74 -16.88 16.59
N ASP A 194 -8.68 -16.41 17.26
CA ASP A 194 -8.78 -15.80 18.59
C ASP A 194 -9.64 -14.52 18.53
N PRO A 195 -10.83 -14.49 19.18
CA PRO A 195 -11.74 -13.36 19.09
C PRO A 195 -11.14 -12.05 19.62
N LYS A 196 -10.19 -12.12 20.56
CA LYS A 196 -9.49 -10.94 21.11
C LYS A 196 -8.65 -10.22 20.06
N HIS A 197 -8.29 -10.91 18.99
CA HIS A 197 -7.43 -10.42 17.93
C HIS A 197 -8.17 -10.20 16.61
N VAL A 198 -9.47 -10.42 16.54
CA VAL A 198 -10.30 -10.06 15.39
C VAL A 198 -10.52 -8.55 15.37
N SER A 199 -9.82 -7.86 14.48
CA SER A 199 -9.82 -6.40 14.36
C SER A 199 -9.37 -5.97 12.97
N THR A 200 -9.88 -4.83 12.49
CA THR A 200 -9.43 -4.13 11.27
C THR A 200 -8.74 -2.79 11.58
N SER A 201 -8.50 -2.49 12.87
CA SER A 201 -8.04 -1.17 13.31
C SER A 201 -6.66 -0.78 12.78
N PHE A 202 -5.74 -1.76 12.64
CA PHE A 202 -4.39 -1.47 12.15
C PHE A 202 -4.39 -1.22 10.63
N VAL A 203 -5.14 -1.99 9.85
CA VAL A 203 -5.23 -1.78 8.41
C VAL A 203 -5.97 -0.47 8.10
N GLU A 204 -7.02 -0.13 8.84
CA GLU A 204 -7.70 1.16 8.70
C GLU A 204 -6.78 2.33 9.06
N ARG A 205 -5.99 2.20 10.12
CA ARG A 205 -4.97 3.20 10.47
C ARG A 205 -3.92 3.32 9.38
N GLN A 206 -3.49 2.21 8.77
CA GLN A 206 -2.57 2.22 7.65
C GLN A 206 -3.18 2.91 6.42
N ASN A 207 -4.44 2.65 6.13
CA ASN A 207 -5.19 3.32 5.06
C ASN A 207 -5.28 4.83 5.28
N TRP A 208 -5.47 5.27 6.52
CA TRP A 208 -5.39 6.69 6.87
C TRP A 208 -3.98 7.25 6.65
N THR A 209 -2.93 6.52 7.05
CA THR A 209 -1.53 6.91 6.85
C THR A 209 -1.21 7.09 5.36
N VAL A 210 -1.64 6.16 4.50
CA VAL A 210 -1.50 6.26 3.04
C VAL A 210 -2.16 7.55 2.51
N ARG A 211 -3.38 7.86 2.97
CA ARG A 211 -4.12 9.05 2.53
C ARG A 211 -3.48 10.36 2.99
N THR A 212 -2.86 10.38 4.15
CA THR A 212 -2.19 11.58 4.68
C THR A 212 -0.81 11.78 4.05
N ASN A 213 -0.06 10.72 3.81
CA ASN A 213 1.27 10.79 3.23
C ASN A 213 1.26 10.99 1.71
N MET A 214 0.26 10.42 1.01
CA MET A 214 0.19 10.49 -0.45
C MET A 214 -1.07 11.20 -0.92
N ARG A 215 -0.91 12.41 -1.46
CA ARG A 215 -2.03 13.19 -2.04
C ARG A 215 -2.81 12.44 -3.11
N ARG A 216 -2.20 11.44 -3.74
CA ARG A 216 -2.83 10.57 -4.77
C ARG A 216 -4.02 9.79 -4.23
N TYR A 217 -4.03 9.51 -2.92
CA TYR A 217 -5.10 8.79 -2.22
C TYR A 217 -6.07 9.71 -1.46
N THR A 218 -5.83 11.02 -1.47
CA THR A 218 -6.73 11.98 -0.81
C THR A 218 -7.98 12.20 -1.65
N ARG A 219 -9.15 11.89 -1.09
CA ARG A 219 -10.45 11.87 -1.80
C ARG A 219 -10.87 13.21 -2.41
N LEU A 220 -10.49 14.33 -1.79
CA LEU A 220 -10.91 15.68 -2.13
C LEU A 220 -9.71 16.55 -2.54
N SER A 221 -8.83 16.03 -3.39
CA SER A 221 -7.69 16.79 -3.89
C SER A 221 -7.47 16.57 -5.39
N ASN A 222 -6.86 17.58 -6.04
CA ASN A 222 -6.42 17.48 -7.43
C ASN A 222 -5.06 16.76 -7.56
N GLY A 223 -4.62 16.03 -6.50
CA GLY A 223 -3.33 15.34 -6.45
C GLY A 223 -3.33 13.95 -7.09
N PHE A 224 -4.37 13.58 -7.82
CA PHE A 224 -4.53 12.26 -8.43
C PHE A 224 -3.45 11.92 -9.49
N SER A 225 -3.24 10.65 -9.71
CA SER A 225 -2.31 10.14 -10.74
C SER A 225 -2.95 10.15 -12.12
N ARG A 226 -2.16 10.48 -13.15
CA ARG A 226 -2.61 10.41 -14.55
C ARG A 226 -2.19 9.11 -15.25
N SER A 227 -1.37 8.29 -14.62
CA SER A 227 -0.85 7.03 -15.15
C SER A 227 -0.80 6.01 -14.03
N LEU A 228 -1.23 4.80 -14.32
CA LEU A 228 -1.19 3.67 -13.38
C LEU A 228 0.25 3.33 -12.98
N ARG A 229 1.19 3.34 -13.93
CA ARG A 229 2.62 3.10 -13.65
C ARG A 229 3.19 4.07 -12.61
N ASN A 230 2.90 5.37 -12.75
CA ASN A 230 3.36 6.37 -11.78
C ASN A 230 2.65 6.23 -10.43
N HIS A 231 1.41 5.75 -10.43
CA HIS A 231 0.64 5.50 -9.21
C HIS A 231 1.23 4.30 -8.44
N ALA A 232 1.47 3.20 -9.14
CA ALA A 232 2.11 2.00 -8.60
C ALA A 232 3.51 2.30 -8.04
N ALA A 233 4.36 3.00 -8.80
CA ALA A 233 5.69 3.39 -8.36
C ALA A 233 5.67 4.26 -7.10
N SER A 234 4.72 5.20 -7.01
CA SER A 234 4.56 6.02 -5.80
C SER A 234 4.10 5.20 -4.60
N THR A 235 3.23 4.22 -4.82
CA THR A 235 2.76 3.31 -3.77
C THR A 235 3.89 2.41 -3.28
N ALA A 236 4.68 1.84 -4.19
CA ALA A 236 5.84 1.02 -3.87
C ALA A 236 6.89 1.79 -3.06
N LEU A 237 7.22 3.01 -3.48
CA LEU A 237 8.14 3.90 -2.77
C LEU A 237 7.63 4.24 -1.37
N ASN A 238 6.33 4.56 -1.23
CA ASN A 238 5.73 4.85 0.08
C ASN A 238 5.79 3.65 1.02
N TYR A 239 5.46 2.44 0.56
CA TYR A 239 5.53 1.26 1.41
C TYR A 239 6.96 0.82 1.71
N PHE A 240 7.90 1.04 0.79
CA PHE A 240 9.30 0.85 1.10
C PHE A 240 9.75 1.79 2.22
N ALA A 241 9.48 3.08 2.10
CA ALA A 241 9.82 4.06 3.14
C ALA A 241 9.15 3.73 4.48
N TYR A 242 7.86 3.33 4.46
CA TYR A 242 7.14 2.91 5.65
C TYR A 242 7.75 1.67 6.31
N ASN A 243 8.10 0.66 5.53
CA ASN A 243 8.60 -0.61 6.03
C ASN A 243 10.05 -0.51 6.52
N PHE A 244 10.93 0.27 5.86
CA PHE A 244 12.38 0.25 6.09
C PHE A 244 12.98 1.52 6.66
N ILE A 245 12.41 2.70 6.35
CA ILE A 245 13.04 4.00 6.66
C ILE A 245 12.34 4.68 7.85
N LYS A 246 10.99 4.70 7.86
CA LYS A 246 10.22 5.43 8.88
C LYS A 246 10.09 4.62 10.16
N ILE A 247 10.59 5.19 11.28
CA ILE A 247 10.42 4.57 12.60
C ILE A 247 8.94 4.63 13.00
N HIS A 248 8.35 3.47 13.27
CA HIS A 248 6.98 3.38 13.74
C HIS A 248 6.91 3.77 15.23
N ARG A 249 6.08 4.75 15.55
CA ARG A 249 6.04 5.39 16.88
C ARG A 249 5.90 4.42 18.05
N THR A 250 5.02 3.43 17.94
CA THR A 250 4.78 2.45 19.01
C THR A 250 5.82 1.33 19.06
N LEU A 251 6.42 0.98 17.93
CA LEU A 251 7.46 -0.05 17.85
C LEU A 251 8.85 0.47 18.24
N ARG A 252 9.08 1.78 18.12
CA ARG A 252 10.40 2.41 18.29
C ARG A 252 11.47 1.92 17.31
N MET A 253 11.05 1.24 16.25
CA MET A 253 11.85 0.71 15.14
C MET A 253 11.00 0.68 13.87
N THR A 254 11.60 0.32 12.74
CA THR A 254 10.83 0.16 11.50
C THR A 254 10.04 -1.16 11.50
N PRO A 255 8.92 -1.23 10.76
CA PRO A 255 8.16 -2.48 10.62
C PRO A 255 9.00 -3.67 10.11
N ALA A 256 9.92 -3.44 9.17
CA ALA A 256 10.79 -4.50 8.66
C ALA A 256 11.77 -5.02 9.73
N MET A 257 12.27 -4.15 10.62
CA MET A 257 13.07 -4.56 11.79
C MET A 257 12.21 -5.37 12.77
N ALA A 258 11.00 -4.91 13.08
CA ALA A 258 10.10 -5.61 13.99
C ALA A 258 9.67 -6.99 13.46
N ALA A 259 9.59 -7.15 12.15
CA ALA A 259 9.29 -8.42 11.49
C ALA A 259 10.53 -9.33 11.33
N GLY A 260 11.72 -8.88 11.72
CA GLY A 260 12.97 -9.64 11.55
C GLY A 260 13.45 -9.75 10.10
N VAL A 261 12.99 -8.87 9.22
CA VAL A 261 13.40 -8.83 7.80
C VAL A 261 14.75 -8.14 7.63
N THR A 262 15.05 -7.18 8.49
CA THR A 262 16.34 -6.47 8.52
C THR A 262 16.73 -6.17 9.96
N GLU A 263 18.03 -6.16 10.22
CA GLU A 263 18.57 -5.84 11.55
C GLU A 263 18.92 -4.34 11.70
N ARG A 264 18.90 -3.60 10.62
CA ARG A 264 19.31 -2.20 10.60
C ARG A 264 18.20 -1.25 10.16
N LEU A 265 18.29 -0.02 10.65
CA LEU A 265 17.53 1.11 10.13
C LEU A 265 18.12 1.50 8.76
N TRP A 266 17.26 1.63 7.77
CA TRP A 266 17.60 2.16 6.45
C TRP A 266 17.37 3.66 6.41
N ASP A 267 18.14 4.35 5.57
CA ASP A 267 17.92 5.74 5.21
C ASP A 267 17.75 5.92 3.68
N VAL A 268 17.65 7.17 3.24
CA VAL A 268 17.47 7.48 1.82
C VAL A 268 18.72 7.14 1.01
N SER A 269 19.91 7.25 1.61
CA SER A 269 21.17 6.91 0.93
C SER A 269 21.30 5.43 0.66
N ASP A 270 20.80 4.58 1.56
CA ASP A 270 20.68 3.13 1.36
C ASP A 270 19.78 2.78 0.17
N LEU A 271 18.64 3.47 0.05
CA LEU A 271 17.74 3.30 -1.08
C LEU A 271 18.38 3.75 -2.40
N VAL A 272 19.13 4.84 -2.40
CA VAL A 272 19.92 5.28 -3.58
C VAL A 272 20.95 4.23 -3.95
N ALA A 273 21.72 3.71 -2.99
CA ALA A 273 22.70 2.66 -3.23
C ALA A 273 22.07 1.37 -3.79
N LEU A 274 20.89 1.01 -3.27
CA LEU A 274 20.10 -0.09 -3.81
C LEU A 274 19.73 0.16 -5.27
N TRP A 275 19.15 1.32 -5.60
CA TRP A 275 18.78 1.68 -6.97
C TRP A 275 20.00 1.66 -7.91
N GLU A 276 21.12 2.25 -7.51
CA GLU A 276 22.36 2.21 -8.29
C GLU A 276 22.89 0.78 -8.53
N SER A 277 22.65 -0.13 -7.56
CA SER A 277 23.01 -1.53 -7.75
C SER A 277 22.20 -2.21 -8.86
N TYR A 278 20.92 -1.83 -9.01
CA TYR A 278 20.04 -2.31 -10.08
C TYR A 278 20.46 -1.73 -11.44
N GLU A 279 20.80 -0.44 -11.49
CA GLU A 279 21.33 0.18 -12.73
C GLU A 279 22.57 -0.55 -13.22
N ARG A 280 23.55 -0.82 -12.31
CA ARG A 280 24.78 -1.57 -12.65
C ARG A 280 24.51 -3.00 -13.14
N ARG A 281 23.50 -3.67 -12.58
CA ARG A 281 23.11 -5.02 -13.04
C ARG A 281 22.50 -4.97 -14.45
N ALA A 282 21.61 -4.02 -14.69
CA ALA A 282 21.00 -3.84 -16.01
C ALA A 282 22.06 -3.47 -17.09
N GLU A 283 23.03 -2.63 -16.75
CA GLU A 283 24.13 -2.26 -17.65
C GLU A 283 25.08 -3.44 -18.00
N ARG A 284 25.21 -4.40 -17.06
CA ARG A 284 26.01 -5.62 -17.29
C ARG A 284 25.27 -6.69 -18.10
N ALA A 285 23.96 -6.64 -18.13
CA ALA A 285 23.10 -7.59 -18.84
C ALA A 285 22.74 -7.12 -20.26
N ALA A 286 23.00 -5.85 -20.60
CA ALA A 286 22.79 -5.24 -21.92
C ALA A 286 24.07 -5.33 -22.79
#